data_e27a77c662a94bcb9603abb62f49be33
#
_entry.id   e27a77c662a94bcb9603abb62f49be33
#
_cell.length_a   1.000
_cell.length_b   1.000
_cell.length_c   1.000
_cell.angle_alpha   90.00
_cell.angle_beta   90.00
_cell.angle_gamma   90.00
#
_symmetry.space_group_name_H-M   'P 1'
#
loop_
_entity.id
_entity.type
_entity.pdbx_description
1 polymer ?
#
loop_
_entity_poly.entity_id
_entity_poly.type
_entity_poly.pdbx_seq_one_letter_code
_entity_poly.pdbx_strand_id
1 'polypeptide(L)'
;MENKSIAIFIDAENIPAKYAKSIFDIASDYGEVIIKRIYGDWTQKNIQGWREQIAEYSLIAMQQFNFAANKNSSDMYLITEIMSIFYEKNIDIFVIVSSDSDYTSLIQKLRENKKQVIGMGLEKSIKSYVNAFSEFFYLDKDESKKEDILSKDYLRALINITEQLIDEKGRAEYAQIRTNMNRKYSDFHPQNYGFKNFR
;
A
#
# COMPACT_ATOMS: atom_id res chain seq x y z
N MET A 1 -2.03 10.66 20.79
CA MET A 1 -2.47 9.67 19.80
C MET A 1 -1.59 8.45 20.02
N GLU A 2 -2.15 7.26 20.23
CA GLU A 2 -1.34 6.04 20.27
C GLU A 2 -0.61 5.88 18.94
N ASN A 3 0.69 5.60 19.02
CA ASN A 3 1.53 5.39 17.86
C ASN A 3 1.19 4.01 17.29
N LYS A 4 0.57 3.93 16.11
CA LYS A 4 0.16 2.67 15.50
C LYS A 4 1.38 1.86 15.08
N SER A 5 1.33 0.54 15.34
CA SER A 5 2.37 -0.41 14.92
C SER A 5 2.19 -0.83 13.46
N ILE A 6 3.26 -0.78 12.68
CA ILE A 6 3.25 -1.08 11.25
C ILE A 6 4.17 -2.27 10.94
N ALA A 7 3.69 -3.19 10.10
CA ALA A 7 4.50 -4.21 9.47
C ALA A 7 4.53 -4.00 7.94
N ILE A 8 5.72 -3.93 7.37
CA ILE A 8 5.94 -3.76 5.92
C ILE A 8 6.46 -5.07 5.33
N PHE A 9 5.84 -5.47 4.23
CA PHE A 9 6.17 -6.65 3.44
C PHE A 9 6.35 -6.25 1.98
N ILE A 10 7.56 -6.40 1.47
CA ILE A 10 7.95 -5.96 0.12
C ILE A 10 8.21 -7.19 -0.74
N ASP A 11 7.56 -7.23 -1.90
CA ASP A 11 7.82 -8.18 -2.96
C ASP A 11 8.89 -7.60 -3.90
N ALA A 12 10.14 -8.06 -3.74
CA ALA A 12 11.28 -7.53 -4.49
C ALA A 12 11.24 -7.89 -5.98
N GLU A 13 10.54 -8.96 -6.35
CA GLU A 13 10.43 -9.41 -7.74
C GLU A 13 9.46 -8.53 -8.53
N ASN A 14 8.44 -7.98 -7.86
CA ASN A 14 7.42 -7.13 -8.46
C ASN A 14 7.72 -5.63 -8.38
N ILE A 15 8.48 -5.18 -7.37
CA ILE A 15 8.70 -3.77 -7.10
C ILE A 15 10.18 -3.40 -7.26
N PRO A 16 10.52 -2.45 -8.14
CA PRO A 16 11.90 -1.96 -8.29
C PRO A 16 12.43 -1.22 -7.06
N ALA A 17 13.70 -1.44 -6.73
CA ALA A 17 14.39 -0.87 -5.57
C ALA A 17 14.41 0.67 -5.53
N LYS A 18 14.32 1.34 -6.67
CA LYS A 18 14.28 2.82 -6.77
C LYS A 18 13.11 3.45 -5.99
N TYR A 19 12.09 2.67 -5.64
CA TYR A 19 10.93 3.13 -4.88
C TYR A 19 11.09 2.97 -3.36
N ALA A 20 12.22 2.43 -2.87
CA ALA A 20 12.43 2.19 -1.45
C ALA A 20 12.17 3.44 -0.60
N LYS A 21 12.76 4.58 -0.99
CA LYS A 21 12.54 5.85 -0.28
C LYS A 21 11.05 6.20 -0.18
N SER A 22 10.32 6.17 -1.28
CA SER A 22 8.88 6.51 -1.28
C SER A 22 8.06 5.56 -0.40
N ILE A 23 8.39 4.26 -0.39
CA ILE A 23 7.72 3.25 0.44
C ILE A 23 7.85 3.62 1.93
N PHE A 24 9.06 3.94 2.39
CA PHE A 24 9.30 4.24 3.80
C PHE A 24 8.81 5.64 4.19
N ASP A 25 8.91 6.63 3.31
CA ASP A 25 8.35 7.96 3.52
C ASP A 25 6.83 7.86 3.73
N ILE A 26 6.11 7.17 2.84
CA ILE A 26 4.65 6.97 2.97
C ILE A 26 4.31 6.19 4.24
N ALA A 27 5.01 5.10 4.53
CA ALA A 27 4.71 4.27 5.69
C ALA A 27 4.89 5.03 7.02
N SER A 28 5.90 5.90 7.11
CA SER A 28 6.19 6.69 8.31
C SER A 28 5.08 7.68 8.68
N ASP A 29 4.25 8.11 7.71
CA ASP A 29 3.12 8.99 7.96
C ASP A 29 1.97 8.32 8.75
N TYR A 30 1.99 6.99 8.85
CA TYR A 30 0.93 6.19 9.47
C TYR A 30 1.24 5.72 10.89
N GLY A 31 2.51 5.68 11.31
CA GLY A 31 2.92 5.21 12.62
C GLY A 31 4.35 4.67 12.67
N GLU A 32 4.62 3.82 13.65
CA GLU A 32 5.94 3.23 13.87
C GLU A 32 6.11 1.91 13.11
N VAL A 33 7.12 1.85 12.25
CA VAL A 33 7.43 0.65 11.47
C VAL A 33 8.29 -0.30 12.30
N ILE A 34 7.67 -1.33 12.87
CA ILE A 34 8.33 -2.29 13.76
C ILE A 34 8.76 -3.59 13.04
N ILE A 35 8.17 -3.90 11.88
CA ILE A 35 8.55 -5.06 11.06
C ILE A 35 8.81 -4.57 9.64
N LYS A 36 9.99 -4.95 9.10
CA LYS A 36 10.44 -4.59 7.76
C LYS A 36 11.00 -5.83 7.08
N ARG A 37 10.22 -6.47 6.22
CA ARG A 37 10.64 -7.69 5.52
C ARG A 37 10.54 -7.50 4.01
N ILE A 38 11.50 -8.07 3.29
CA ILE A 38 11.52 -8.07 1.83
C ILE A 38 11.77 -9.49 1.34
N TYR A 39 11.00 -9.92 0.36
CA TYR A 39 10.91 -11.29 -0.13
C TYR A 39 11.36 -11.37 -1.58
N GLY A 40 12.07 -12.42 -1.93
CA GLY A 40 12.49 -12.69 -3.29
C GLY A 40 13.54 -13.78 -3.38
N ASP A 41 13.83 -14.22 -4.59
CA ASP A 41 14.96 -15.10 -4.87
C ASP A 41 16.23 -14.28 -5.08
N TRP A 42 17.02 -14.12 -4.03
CA TRP A 42 18.23 -13.28 -4.01
C TRP A 42 19.35 -13.81 -4.92
N THR A 43 19.19 -14.97 -5.54
CA THR A 43 20.09 -15.47 -6.58
C THR A 43 19.85 -14.79 -7.93
N GLN A 44 18.71 -14.14 -8.10
CA GLN A 44 18.32 -13.47 -9.34
C GLN A 44 18.97 -12.10 -9.46
N LYS A 45 19.39 -11.75 -10.69
CA LYS A 45 20.08 -10.48 -10.98
C LYS A 45 19.14 -9.26 -10.95
N ASN A 46 17.87 -9.44 -11.31
CA ASN A 46 16.89 -8.35 -11.42
C ASN A 46 16.56 -7.67 -10.10
N ILE A 47 16.73 -8.34 -8.95
CA ILE A 47 16.44 -7.78 -7.62
C ILE A 47 17.69 -7.29 -6.88
N GLN A 48 18.89 -7.39 -7.49
CA GLN A 48 20.15 -6.96 -6.86
C GLN A 48 20.18 -5.47 -6.47
N GLY A 49 19.38 -4.63 -7.14
CA GLY A 49 19.21 -3.21 -6.76
C GLY A 49 18.69 -3.00 -5.33
N TRP A 50 18.03 -4.00 -4.74
CA TRP A 50 17.58 -3.95 -3.35
C TRP A 50 18.70 -4.11 -2.32
N ARG A 51 19.91 -4.59 -2.71
CA ARG A 51 20.99 -4.88 -1.78
C ARG A 51 21.41 -3.66 -0.93
N GLU A 52 21.54 -2.50 -1.57
CA GLU A 52 21.87 -1.25 -0.89
C GLU A 52 20.70 -0.80 0.01
N GLN A 53 19.48 -0.91 -0.49
CA GLN A 53 18.27 -0.52 0.24
C GLN A 53 18.01 -1.39 1.46
N ILE A 54 18.33 -2.69 1.41
CA ILE A 54 18.26 -3.60 2.56
C ILE A 54 19.12 -3.08 3.70
N ALA A 55 20.35 -2.64 3.41
CA ALA A 55 21.25 -2.08 4.42
C ALA A 55 20.75 -0.70 4.92
N GLU A 56 20.36 0.19 4.00
CA GLU A 56 19.93 1.56 4.32
C GLU A 56 18.69 1.58 5.22
N TYR A 57 17.68 0.77 4.90
CA TYR A 57 16.40 0.73 5.65
C TYR A 57 16.34 -0.37 6.71
N SER A 58 17.45 -1.11 6.93
CA SER A 58 17.51 -2.23 7.88
C SER A 58 16.39 -3.26 7.63
N LEU A 59 16.27 -3.71 6.38
CA LEU A 59 15.30 -4.73 5.98
C LEU A 59 15.79 -6.12 6.32
N ILE A 60 14.88 -7.00 6.71
CA ILE A 60 15.16 -8.45 6.81
C ILE A 60 14.86 -9.07 5.44
N ALA A 61 15.91 -9.50 4.76
CA ALA A 61 15.80 -10.19 3.48
C ALA A 61 15.41 -11.66 3.69
N MET A 62 14.26 -12.03 3.14
CA MET A 62 13.70 -13.38 3.21
C MET A 62 13.96 -14.08 1.88
N GLN A 63 14.76 -15.17 1.93
CA GLN A 63 15.09 -15.96 0.74
C GLN A 63 14.00 -16.98 0.45
N GLN A 64 13.53 -16.99 -0.78
CA GLN A 64 12.71 -18.06 -1.30
C GLN A 64 13.29 -18.55 -2.64
N PHE A 65 13.71 -19.80 -2.70
CA PHE A 65 14.21 -20.41 -3.93
C PHE A 65 13.03 -20.82 -4.84
N ASN A 66 13.09 -20.41 -6.07
CA ASN A 66 12.15 -20.85 -7.10
C ASN A 66 12.61 -22.22 -7.66
N PHE A 67 12.18 -23.32 -7.05
CA PHE A 67 12.55 -24.70 -7.46
C PHE A 67 11.93 -25.15 -8.78
N ALA A 68 10.95 -24.42 -9.31
CA ALA A 68 10.35 -24.70 -10.62
C ALA A 68 9.97 -23.40 -11.30
N ALA A 69 10.28 -23.28 -12.58
CA ALA A 69 9.89 -22.16 -13.40
C ALA A 69 8.36 -21.94 -13.35
N ASN A 70 7.93 -20.71 -13.18
CA ASN A 70 6.51 -20.31 -13.11
C ASN A 70 5.70 -20.84 -11.93
N LYS A 71 6.31 -21.07 -10.77
CA LYS A 71 5.56 -21.32 -9.53
C LYS A 71 5.70 -20.11 -8.59
N ASN A 72 4.56 -19.63 -8.08
CA ASN A 72 4.42 -18.52 -7.13
C ASN A 72 4.90 -18.93 -5.71
N SER A 73 6.13 -19.45 -5.61
CA SER A 73 6.65 -19.94 -4.33
C SER A 73 7.03 -18.80 -3.39
N SER A 74 7.53 -17.69 -3.93
CA SER A 74 7.80 -16.46 -3.16
C SER A 74 6.52 -15.84 -2.62
N ASP A 75 5.45 -15.82 -3.42
CA ASP A 75 4.16 -15.25 -3.06
C ASP A 75 3.49 -16.05 -1.93
N MET A 76 3.50 -17.40 -2.05
CA MET A 76 2.97 -18.28 -1.01
C MET A 76 3.75 -18.15 0.30
N TYR A 77 5.07 -17.98 0.23
CA TYR A 77 5.88 -17.77 1.42
C TYR A 77 5.56 -16.43 2.08
N LEU A 78 5.46 -15.35 1.30
CA LEU A 78 5.08 -14.03 1.79
C LEU A 78 3.69 -14.07 2.44
N ILE A 79 2.71 -14.72 1.82
CA ILE A 79 1.36 -14.90 2.39
C ILE A 79 1.42 -15.62 3.74
N THR A 80 2.17 -16.72 3.82
CA THR A 80 2.30 -17.53 5.05
C THR A 80 2.94 -16.72 6.18
N GLU A 81 3.99 -15.95 5.87
CA GLU A 81 4.68 -15.11 6.84
C GLU A 81 3.79 -13.97 7.35
N ILE A 82 3.03 -13.31 6.46
CA ILE A 82 2.08 -12.28 6.88
C ILE A 82 1.02 -12.86 7.82
N MET A 83 0.48 -14.03 7.50
CA MET A 83 -0.52 -14.69 8.34
C MET A 83 0.05 -15.13 9.69
N SER A 84 1.30 -15.62 9.73
CA SER A 84 1.98 -15.94 10.99
C SER A 84 2.11 -14.68 11.88
N ILE A 85 2.61 -13.58 11.31
CA ILE A 85 2.74 -12.30 12.02
C ILE A 85 1.38 -11.77 12.48
N PHE A 86 0.34 -11.91 11.66
CA PHE A 86 -1.03 -11.51 12.02
C PHE A 86 -1.54 -12.22 13.27
N TYR A 87 -1.25 -13.53 13.42
CA TYR A 87 -1.67 -14.30 14.60
C TYR A 87 -0.74 -14.14 15.81
N GLU A 88 0.55 -13.95 15.58
CA GLU A 88 1.55 -13.93 16.65
C GLU A 88 1.76 -12.53 17.27
N LYS A 89 1.48 -11.47 16.50
CA LYS A 89 1.81 -10.10 16.89
C LYS A 89 0.61 -9.17 16.78
N ASN A 90 0.52 -8.23 17.71
CA ASN A 90 -0.49 -7.18 17.62
C ASN A 90 0.00 -6.05 16.69
N ILE A 91 -0.28 -6.18 15.40
CA ILE A 91 0.01 -5.19 14.37
C ILE A 91 -1.27 -4.46 13.99
N ASP A 92 -1.24 -3.12 13.96
CA ASP A 92 -2.39 -2.30 13.60
C ASP A 92 -2.51 -2.12 12.09
N ILE A 93 -1.37 -1.97 11.40
CA ILE A 93 -1.32 -1.66 9.98
C ILE A 93 -0.39 -2.64 9.26
N PHE A 94 -0.90 -3.28 8.23
CA PHE A 94 -0.15 -4.10 7.31
C PHE A 94 0.09 -3.33 6.02
N VAL A 95 1.35 -3.12 5.64
CA VAL A 95 1.74 -2.51 4.38
C VAL A 95 2.24 -3.60 3.44
N ILE A 96 1.54 -3.80 2.33
CA ILE A 96 1.87 -4.80 1.31
C ILE A 96 2.34 -4.04 0.06
N VAL A 97 3.57 -4.29 -0.34
CA VAL A 97 4.23 -3.60 -1.44
C VAL A 97 4.43 -4.57 -2.60
N SER A 98 3.41 -4.67 -3.44
CA SER A 98 3.38 -5.50 -4.65
C SER A 98 2.28 -5.02 -5.60
N SER A 99 2.41 -5.37 -6.88
CA SER A 99 1.37 -5.17 -7.89
C SER A 99 0.65 -6.47 -8.27
N ASP A 100 0.95 -7.56 -7.55
CA ASP A 100 0.39 -8.87 -7.84
C ASP A 100 -0.99 -9.04 -7.22
N SER A 101 -1.97 -9.36 -8.05
CA SER A 101 -3.35 -9.57 -7.62
C SER A 101 -3.59 -10.85 -6.81
N ASP A 102 -2.65 -11.77 -6.79
CA ASP A 102 -2.76 -13.03 -6.06
C ASP A 102 -2.82 -12.80 -4.53
N TYR A 103 -2.36 -11.64 -4.07
CA TYR A 103 -2.50 -11.23 -2.66
C TYR A 103 -3.91 -10.75 -2.28
N THR A 104 -4.87 -10.66 -3.21
CA THR A 104 -6.23 -10.12 -2.94
C THR A 104 -6.92 -10.82 -1.78
N SER A 105 -6.89 -12.15 -1.74
CA SER A 105 -7.53 -12.94 -0.67
C SER A 105 -6.89 -12.72 0.70
N LEU A 106 -5.58 -12.53 0.75
CA LEU A 106 -4.85 -12.17 1.97
C LEU A 106 -5.32 -10.81 2.50
N ILE A 107 -5.39 -9.81 1.63
CA ILE A 107 -5.81 -8.45 1.98
C ILE A 107 -7.23 -8.46 2.55
N GLN A 108 -8.16 -9.15 1.88
CA GLN A 108 -9.52 -9.33 2.35
C GLN A 108 -9.56 -9.95 3.74
N LYS A 109 -8.78 -11.02 3.97
CA LYS A 109 -8.71 -11.71 5.25
C LYS A 109 -8.22 -10.81 6.40
N LEU A 110 -7.20 -10.01 6.16
CA LEU A 110 -6.70 -9.03 7.14
C LEU A 110 -7.76 -7.96 7.45
N ARG A 111 -8.44 -7.43 6.42
CA ARG A 111 -9.50 -6.42 6.58
C ARG A 111 -10.76 -6.95 7.27
N GLU A 112 -11.16 -8.19 7.02
CA GLU A 112 -12.24 -8.88 7.76
C GLU A 112 -11.95 -8.89 9.27
N ASN A 113 -10.66 -9.00 9.63
CA ASN A 113 -10.20 -8.94 11.02
C ASN A 113 -9.88 -7.52 11.50
N LYS A 114 -10.47 -6.50 10.87
CA LYS A 114 -10.38 -5.07 11.23
C LYS A 114 -8.96 -4.49 11.19
N LYS A 115 -8.02 -5.14 10.48
CA LYS A 115 -6.69 -4.55 10.27
C LYS A 115 -6.76 -3.50 9.16
N GLN A 116 -6.04 -2.40 9.32
CA GLN A 116 -5.80 -1.46 8.24
C GLN A 116 -4.76 -2.07 7.30
N VAL A 117 -5.07 -2.16 6.00
CA VAL A 117 -4.14 -2.70 5.01
C VAL A 117 -3.88 -1.63 3.96
N ILE A 118 -2.62 -1.21 3.87
CA ILE A 118 -2.15 -0.21 2.91
C ILE A 118 -1.43 -0.94 1.78
N GLY A 119 -1.82 -0.66 0.56
CA GLY A 119 -1.18 -1.17 -0.64
C GLY A 119 -0.24 -0.13 -1.25
N MET A 120 0.90 -0.61 -1.74
CA MET A 120 1.79 0.20 -2.57
C MET A 120 2.18 -0.62 -3.80
N GLY A 121 1.94 -0.10 -4.99
CA GLY A 121 2.20 -0.84 -6.23
C GLY A 121 2.40 0.09 -7.42
N LEU A 122 2.44 -0.50 -8.61
CA LEU A 122 2.62 0.22 -9.85
C LEU A 122 1.26 0.49 -10.52
N GLU A 123 1.18 1.45 -11.44
CA GLU A 123 -0.04 1.80 -12.18
C GLU A 123 -0.65 0.61 -12.95
N LYS A 124 0.18 -0.39 -13.30
CA LYS A 124 -0.27 -1.65 -13.91
C LYS A 124 -1.18 -2.50 -13.01
N SER A 125 -1.27 -2.21 -11.71
CA SER A 125 -2.10 -2.95 -10.74
C SER A 125 -3.57 -2.90 -11.15
N ILE A 126 -4.23 -4.06 -11.20
CA ILE A 126 -5.63 -4.13 -11.62
C ILE A 126 -6.57 -3.52 -10.57
N LYS A 127 -7.64 -2.89 -11.02
CA LYS A 127 -8.54 -2.12 -10.14
C LYS A 127 -9.18 -2.95 -9.02
N SER A 128 -9.50 -4.22 -9.27
CA SER A 128 -10.05 -5.11 -8.25
C SER A 128 -9.07 -5.36 -7.09
N TYR A 129 -7.78 -5.49 -7.40
CA TYR A 129 -6.71 -5.60 -6.40
C TYR A 129 -6.57 -4.31 -5.59
N VAL A 130 -6.48 -3.17 -6.28
CA VAL A 130 -6.40 -1.84 -5.65
C VAL A 130 -7.57 -1.62 -4.69
N ASN A 131 -8.79 -1.97 -5.08
CA ASN A 131 -10.00 -1.81 -4.27
C ASN A 131 -10.05 -2.74 -3.04
N ALA A 132 -9.23 -3.78 -2.99
CA ALA A 132 -9.14 -4.66 -1.83
C ALA A 132 -8.49 -3.99 -0.62
N PHE A 133 -7.65 -2.98 -0.81
CA PHE A 133 -6.95 -2.26 0.25
C PHE A 133 -7.82 -1.23 0.99
N SER A 134 -7.37 -0.81 2.16
CA SER A 134 -7.93 0.35 2.87
C SER A 134 -7.52 1.65 2.17
N GLU A 135 -6.24 1.73 1.78
CA GLU A 135 -5.64 2.82 1.00
C GLU A 135 -4.60 2.22 0.06
N PHE A 136 -4.45 2.80 -1.14
CA PHE A 136 -3.48 2.34 -2.14
C PHE A 136 -2.69 3.49 -2.75
N PHE A 137 -1.37 3.31 -2.86
CA PHE A 137 -0.43 4.29 -3.42
C PHE A 137 0.23 3.74 -4.68
N TYR A 138 0.22 4.54 -5.74
CA TYR A 138 0.98 4.22 -6.95
C TYR A 138 2.38 4.79 -6.85
N LEU A 139 3.40 3.92 -6.92
CA LEU A 139 4.81 4.27 -6.76
C LEU A 139 5.43 4.88 -8.02
N ASP A 140 4.89 4.59 -9.18
CA ASP A 140 5.39 5.00 -10.50
C ASP A 140 4.55 6.09 -11.19
N LYS A 141 3.60 6.67 -10.47
CA LYS A 141 2.78 7.74 -11.03
C LYS A 141 3.64 8.99 -11.22
N ASP A 142 3.69 9.47 -12.45
CA ASP A 142 4.47 10.64 -12.83
C ASP A 142 3.80 11.92 -12.31
N GLU A 143 4.42 12.57 -11.32
CA GLU A 143 3.94 13.83 -10.75
C GLU A 143 3.80 14.95 -11.80
N SER A 144 4.47 14.83 -12.95
CA SER A 144 4.40 15.82 -14.03
C SER A 144 3.14 15.69 -14.88
N LYS A 145 2.50 14.53 -14.91
CA LYS A 145 1.25 14.30 -15.59
C LYS A 145 0.07 14.64 -14.68
N LYS A 146 -0.25 15.89 -14.58
CA LYS A 146 -1.56 16.38 -14.10
C LYS A 146 -2.66 16.03 -15.10
N GLU A 147 -2.74 14.76 -15.49
CA GLU A 147 -3.86 14.28 -16.30
C GLU A 147 -5.14 14.32 -15.47
N ASP A 148 -6.22 14.72 -16.13
CA ASP A 148 -7.60 14.84 -15.64
C ASP A 148 -7.84 14.22 -14.25
N ILE A 149 -7.48 15.04 -13.26
CA ILE A 149 -7.20 14.64 -11.87
C ILE A 149 -8.38 13.98 -11.21
N LEU A 150 -9.57 14.18 -11.76
CA LEU A 150 -10.78 13.56 -11.23
C LEU A 150 -11.54 12.94 -12.40
N SER A 151 -11.57 11.63 -12.47
CA SER A 151 -12.59 10.98 -13.28
C SER A 151 -13.94 11.60 -12.89
N LYS A 152 -14.86 11.71 -13.84
CA LYS A 152 -16.22 12.23 -13.57
C LYS A 152 -16.88 11.57 -12.35
N ASP A 153 -16.48 10.33 -12.06
CA ASP A 153 -17.01 9.56 -10.92
C ASP A 153 -16.43 10.01 -9.58
N TYR A 154 -15.13 10.32 -9.50
CA TYR A 154 -14.52 10.87 -8.29
C TYR A 154 -15.07 12.26 -7.98
N LEU A 155 -15.23 13.11 -9.00
CA LEU A 155 -15.77 14.45 -8.81
C LEU A 155 -17.23 14.41 -8.31
N ARG A 156 -18.06 13.57 -8.92
CA ARG A 156 -19.45 13.38 -8.47
C ARG A 156 -19.50 12.85 -7.03
N ALA A 157 -18.66 11.86 -6.72
CA ALA A 157 -18.60 11.33 -5.36
C ALA A 157 -18.15 12.37 -4.35
N LEU A 158 -17.15 13.19 -4.68
CA LEU A 158 -16.64 14.25 -3.83
C LEU A 158 -17.73 15.30 -3.56
N ILE A 159 -18.47 15.75 -4.59
CA ILE A 159 -19.59 16.68 -4.45
C ILE A 159 -20.66 16.08 -3.53
N ASN A 160 -21.15 14.87 -3.82
CA ASN A 160 -22.19 14.22 -3.03
C ASN A 160 -21.77 14.02 -1.57
N ILE A 161 -20.55 13.58 -1.31
CA ILE A 161 -20.04 13.41 0.06
C ILE A 161 -19.93 14.76 0.77
N THR A 162 -19.44 15.79 0.08
CA THR A 162 -19.35 17.12 0.67
C THR A 162 -20.72 17.67 1.03
N GLU A 163 -21.71 17.57 0.14
CA GLU A 163 -23.09 17.99 0.38
C GLU A 163 -23.74 17.26 1.57
N GLN A 164 -23.43 15.98 1.77
CA GLN A 164 -23.93 15.20 2.92
C GLN A 164 -23.28 15.59 4.24
N LEU A 165 -22.09 16.19 4.22
CA LEU A 165 -21.31 16.55 5.40
C LEU A 165 -21.39 18.04 5.75
N ILE A 166 -22.07 18.85 4.93
CA ILE A 166 -22.24 20.28 5.19
C ILE A 166 -23.11 20.48 6.44
N ASP A 167 -22.58 21.22 7.41
CA ASP A 167 -23.27 21.64 8.64
C ASP A 167 -24.24 22.80 8.36
N GLU A 168 -25.00 23.21 9.41
CA GLU A 168 -25.93 24.36 9.37
C GLU A 168 -25.24 25.69 9.00
N LYS A 169 -23.90 25.76 9.10
CA LYS A 169 -23.09 26.93 8.74
C LYS A 169 -22.48 26.83 7.34
N GLY A 170 -22.86 25.82 6.55
CA GLY A 170 -22.38 25.60 5.20
C GLY A 170 -20.93 25.10 5.13
N ARG A 171 -20.41 24.42 6.19
CA ARG A 171 -19.05 23.92 6.28
C ARG A 171 -19.03 22.41 6.39
N ALA A 172 -18.12 21.75 5.68
CA ALA A 172 -17.85 20.33 5.81
C ALA A 172 -16.42 20.12 6.34
N GLU A 173 -16.27 19.24 7.32
CA GLU A 173 -14.96 18.88 7.86
C GLU A 173 -14.18 18.05 6.84
N TYR A 174 -13.01 18.55 6.51
CA TYR A 174 -12.13 17.98 5.54
C TYR A 174 -11.69 16.54 5.87
N ALA A 175 -11.41 16.24 7.15
CA ALA A 175 -11.06 14.90 7.59
C ALA A 175 -12.18 13.88 7.34
N GLN A 176 -13.44 14.30 7.47
CA GLN A 176 -14.60 13.46 7.20
C GLN A 176 -14.79 13.22 5.69
N ILE A 177 -14.57 14.26 4.87
CA ILE A 177 -14.59 14.12 3.40
C ILE A 177 -13.54 13.10 2.96
N ARG A 178 -12.28 13.25 3.41
CA ARG A 178 -11.20 12.30 3.12
C ARG A 178 -11.57 10.88 3.51
N THR A 179 -12.05 10.69 4.73
CA THR A 179 -12.41 9.36 5.25
C THR A 179 -13.49 8.70 4.40
N ASN A 180 -14.53 9.44 4.02
CA ASN A 180 -15.60 8.91 3.18
C ASN A 180 -15.16 8.63 1.74
N MET A 181 -14.30 9.48 1.18
CA MET A 181 -13.71 9.25 -0.14
C MET A 181 -12.83 7.99 -0.14
N ASN A 182 -11.95 7.80 0.85
CA ASN A 182 -11.10 6.62 0.94
C ASN A 182 -11.89 5.32 1.17
N ARG A 183 -13.03 5.38 1.86
CA ARG A 183 -13.93 4.22 1.98
C ARG A 183 -14.51 3.78 0.65
N LYS A 184 -14.74 4.73 -0.26
CA LYS A 184 -15.31 4.47 -1.58
C LYS A 184 -14.26 4.18 -2.64
N TYR A 185 -13.10 4.84 -2.54
CA TYR A 185 -12.00 4.76 -3.50
C TYR A 185 -10.68 4.65 -2.72
N SER A 186 -10.13 3.45 -2.64
CA SER A 186 -8.90 3.18 -1.87
C SER A 186 -7.68 3.93 -2.39
N ASP A 187 -7.67 4.29 -3.67
CA ASP A 187 -6.61 5.04 -4.34
C ASP A 187 -6.86 6.57 -4.36
N PHE A 188 -7.89 7.07 -3.67
CA PHE A 188 -8.12 8.51 -3.54
C PHE A 188 -7.17 9.10 -2.48
N HIS A 189 -5.93 9.32 -2.87
CA HIS A 189 -4.92 9.95 -2.03
C HIS A 189 -4.19 11.05 -2.80
N PRO A 190 -3.86 12.23 -2.19
CA PRO A 190 -3.23 13.36 -2.88
C PRO A 190 -1.95 12.99 -3.62
N GLN A 191 -1.11 12.15 -3.03
CA GLN A 191 0.14 11.71 -3.65
C GLN A 191 -0.08 10.96 -4.97
N ASN A 192 -1.20 10.24 -5.12
CA ASN A 192 -1.57 9.60 -6.38
C ASN A 192 -1.91 10.62 -7.50
N TYR A 193 -2.02 11.90 -7.15
CA TYR A 193 -2.34 13.00 -8.06
C TYR A 193 -1.25 14.09 -8.08
N GLY A 194 -0.04 13.80 -7.57
CA GLY A 194 1.09 14.74 -7.54
C GLY A 194 0.97 15.85 -6.49
N PHE A 195 0.15 15.68 -5.46
CA PHE A 195 0.03 16.61 -4.35
C PHE A 195 0.62 16.03 -3.07
N LYS A 196 1.35 16.84 -2.29
CA LYS A 196 1.95 16.38 -1.03
C LYS A 196 0.90 16.08 0.05
N ASN A 197 -0.17 16.82 0.07
CA ASN A 197 -1.26 16.65 1.02
C ASN A 197 -2.55 17.27 0.48
N PHE A 198 -3.62 17.11 1.21
CA PHE A 198 -4.92 17.65 0.87
C PHE A 198 -5.10 19.15 1.23
N ARG A 199 -4.13 19.96 1.32
CA ARG A 199 -4.26 21.40 1.60
C ARG A 199 -4.18 22.21 0.33
#